data_8c08d96a0ef4c1bfcd8af845d5981143
#
_entry.id   8c08d96a0ef4c1bfcd8af845d5981143
#
_cell.length_a   1.000
_cell.length_b   1.000
_cell.length_c   1.000
_cell.angle_alpha   90.00
_cell.angle_beta   90.00
_cell.angle_gamma   90.00
#
_symmetry.space_group_name_H-M   'P 1'
#
loop_
_entity.id
_entity.type
_entity.pdbx_description
1 polymer ?
#
loop_
_entity_poly.entity_id
_entity_poly.type
_entity_poly.pdbx_seq_one_letter_code
_entity_poly.pdbx_strand_id
1 'polypeptide(L)'
;MNPDSKSTALANEAWGCMVAKSLVDLGIGTVVFSPGSRSTPLILGCENQGGLETIPILDERTAGFFALGLSKRLAKPAALICTSGSAVANWFPAVVEADHSGTPLLLLSADRPPELQDCG
;
A
#
# COMPACT_ATOMS: atom_id res chain seq x y z
N MET A 1 8.58 -23.54 15.31
CA MET A 1 8.51 -22.54 14.21
C MET A 1 9.42 -23.05 13.10
N ASN A 2 8.86 -23.28 11.92
CA ASN A 2 9.62 -23.82 10.78
C ASN A 2 10.72 -22.82 10.39
N PRO A 3 11.99 -23.26 10.15
CA PRO A 3 13.08 -22.38 9.71
C PRO A 3 12.73 -21.56 8.47
N ASP A 4 11.97 -22.13 7.55
CA ASP A 4 11.53 -21.45 6.32
C ASP A 4 10.61 -20.25 6.59
N SER A 5 9.78 -20.30 7.65
CA SER A 5 8.89 -19.19 8.00
C SER A 5 9.64 -17.95 8.49
N LYS A 6 10.78 -18.14 9.18
CA LYS A 6 11.63 -17.01 9.62
C LYS A 6 12.33 -16.35 8.44
N SER A 7 12.81 -17.14 7.49
CA SER A 7 13.48 -16.62 6.30
C SER A 7 12.50 -15.81 5.42
N THR A 8 11.28 -16.29 5.27
CA THR A 8 10.21 -15.58 4.54
C THR A 8 9.82 -14.26 5.23
N ALA A 9 9.70 -14.27 6.57
CA ALA A 9 9.39 -13.05 7.32
C ALA A 9 10.47 -11.97 7.12
N LEU A 10 11.75 -12.34 7.26
CA LEU A 10 12.88 -11.43 7.05
C LEU A 10 12.93 -10.88 5.60
N ALA A 11 12.64 -11.74 4.62
CA ALA A 11 12.57 -11.31 3.22
C ALA A 11 11.45 -10.30 3.00
N ASN A 12 10.27 -10.54 3.58
CA ASN A 12 9.14 -9.62 3.47
C ASN A 12 9.43 -8.27 4.16
N GLU A 13 10.09 -8.27 5.31
CA GLU A 13 10.53 -7.04 5.99
C GLU A 13 11.54 -6.27 5.12
N ALA A 14 12.53 -6.97 4.57
CA ALA A 14 13.51 -6.34 3.67
C ALA A 14 12.84 -5.73 2.44
N TRP A 15 11.87 -6.42 1.82
CA TRP A 15 11.07 -5.89 0.73
C TRP A 15 10.27 -4.66 1.14
N GLY A 16 9.61 -4.68 2.30
CA GLY A 16 8.88 -3.54 2.83
C GLY A 16 9.77 -2.31 2.97
N CYS A 17 10.96 -2.46 3.54
CA CYS A 17 11.95 -1.39 3.66
C CYS A 17 12.44 -0.88 2.30
N MET A 18 12.69 -1.77 1.34
CA MET A 18 13.14 -1.38 0.00
C MET A 18 12.06 -0.57 -0.74
N VAL A 19 10.80 -0.99 -0.66
CA VAL A 19 9.68 -0.26 -1.26
C VAL A 19 9.54 1.10 -0.61
N ALA A 20 9.54 1.18 0.72
CA ALA A 20 9.42 2.44 1.45
C ALA A 20 10.54 3.42 1.08
N LYS A 21 11.78 2.94 1.01
CA LYS A 21 12.91 3.75 0.53
C LYS A 21 12.69 4.26 -0.89
N SER A 22 12.22 3.39 -1.78
CA SER A 22 11.96 3.76 -3.18
C SER A 22 10.87 4.83 -3.30
N LEU A 23 9.85 4.80 -2.44
CA LEU A 23 8.82 5.85 -2.40
C LEU A 23 9.45 7.22 -2.09
N VAL A 24 10.32 7.28 -1.07
CA VAL A 24 11.05 8.51 -0.71
C VAL A 24 11.93 8.98 -1.85
N ASP A 25 12.71 8.07 -2.44
CA ASP A 25 13.63 8.40 -3.54
C ASP A 25 12.88 8.95 -4.78
N LEU A 26 11.63 8.51 -4.99
CA LEU A 26 10.73 9.00 -6.04
C LEU A 26 9.97 10.29 -5.66
N GLY A 27 10.19 10.83 -4.47
CA GLY A 27 9.52 12.04 -3.99
C GLY A 27 8.06 11.84 -3.55
N ILE A 28 7.64 10.59 -3.33
CA ILE A 28 6.34 10.26 -2.75
C ILE A 28 6.47 10.37 -1.24
N GLY A 29 5.83 11.37 -0.65
CA GLY A 29 5.93 11.67 0.78
C GLY A 29 4.76 11.18 1.62
N THR A 30 3.68 10.70 1.01
CA THR A 30 2.47 10.30 1.74
C THR A 30 1.99 8.92 1.32
N VAL A 31 1.74 8.08 2.30
CA VAL A 31 1.21 6.71 2.17
C VAL A 31 -0.10 6.61 2.93
N VAL A 32 -1.19 6.34 2.24
CA VAL A 32 -2.49 6.02 2.84
C VAL A 32 -2.65 4.51 2.86
N PHE A 33 -2.99 3.94 3.99
CA PHE A 33 -3.10 2.49 4.08
C PHE A 33 -4.35 1.98 4.80
N SER A 34 -4.88 0.88 4.30
CA SER A 34 -5.89 0.08 4.99
C SER A 34 -5.22 -1.17 5.58
N PRO A 35 -5.32 -1.38 6.92
CA PRO A 35 -4.56 -2.41 7.59
C PRO A 35 -5.04 -3.82 7.21
N GLY A 36 -4.09 -4.75 7.13
CA GLY A 36 -4.35 -6.17 6.92
C GLY A 36 -3.10 -6.99 7.12
N SER A 37 -3.24 -8.25 7.50
CA SER A 37 -2.10 -9.10 7.91
C SER A 37 -1.04 -9.25 6.82
N ARG A 38 -1.45 -9.32 5.55
CA ARG A 38 -0.52 -9.51 4.43
C ARG A 38 0.21 -8.23 4.03
N SER A 39 -0.39 -7.08 4.28
CA SER A 39 0.26 -5.78 4.02
C SER A 39 1.15 -5.30 5.18
N THR A 40 1.15 -6.01 6.33
CA THR A 40 1.91 -5.61 7.52
C THR A 40 3.39 -5.33 7.24
N PRO A 41 4.18 -6.18 6.54
CA PRO A 41 5.59 -5.88 6.29
C PRO A 41 5.80 -4.60 5.50
N LEU A 42 4.94 -4.33 4.53
CA LEU A 42 5.00 -3.13 3.70
C LEU A 42 4.65 -1.87 4.52
N ILE A 43 3.60 -1.95 5.34
CA ILE A 43 3.20 -0.85 6.22
C ILE A 43 4.30 -0.53 7.23
N LEU A 44 4.85 -1.55 7.90
CA LEU A 44 5.95 -1.37 8.86
C LEU A 44 7.20 -0.78 8.19
N GLY A 45 7.50 -1.19 6.96
CA GLY A 45 8.58 -0.58 6.17
C GLY A 45 8.35 0.92 5.98
N CYS A 46 7.13 1.33 5.65
CA CYS A 46 6.77 2.73 5.48
C CYS A 46 6.77 3.51 6.80
N GLU A 47 6.24 2.93 7.88
CA GLU A 47 6.21 3.53 9.22
C GLU A 47 7.61 3.82 9.77
N ASN A 48 8.55 2.93 9.50
CA ASN A 48 9.93 3.04 9.96
C ASN A 48 10.82 3.90 9.02
N GLN A 49 10.31 4.25 7.84
CA GLN A 49 11.08 5.03 6.86
C GLN A 49 10.93 6.53 7.11
N GLY A 50 12.02 7.22 7.38
CA GLY A 50 12.02 8.69 7.44
C GLY A 50 11.62 9.30 6.09
N GLY A 51 10.85 10.39 6.14
CA GLY A 51 10.39 11.11 4.95
C GLY A 51 9.05 10.62 4.38
N LEU A 52 8.39 9.65 5.01
CA LEU A 52 7.04 9.24 4.71
C LEU A 52 6.08 9.65 5.83
N GLU A 53 4.95 10.23 5.46
CA GLU A 53 3.78 10.39 6.32
C GLU A 53 2.82 9.24 6.04
N THR A 54 2.49 8.47 7.06
CA THR A 54 1.59 7.32 6.96
C THR A 54 0.24 7.64 7.57
N ILE A 55 -0.85 7.37 6.84
CA ILE A 55 -2.21 7.72 7.22
C ILE A 55 -3.08 6.46 7.19
N PRO A 56 -3.49 5.92 8.36
CA PRO A 56 -4.36 4.77 8.41
C PRO A 56 -5.83 5.14 8.14
N ILE A 57 -6.47 4.43 7.21
CA ILE A 57 -7.91 4.53 6.94
C ILE A 57 -8.46 3.11 6.79
N LEU A 58 -9.40 2.71 7.64
CA LEU A 58 -9.86 1.32 7.72
C LEU A 58 -10.57 0.83 6.45
N ASP A 59 -11.41 1.67 5.86
CA ASP A 59 -12.17 1.34 4.65
C ASP A 59 -11.38 1.72 3.41
N GLU A 60 -11.12 0.75 2.54
CA GLU A 60 -10.27 0.93 1.35
C GLU A 60 -10.88 1.91 0.35
N ARG A 61 -12.19 1.93 0.18
CA ARG A 61 -12.85 2.89 -0.72
C ARG A 61 -12.67 4.30 -0.22
N THR A 62 -12.82 4.52 1.08
CA THR A 62 -12.57 5.82 1.72
C THR A 62 -11.08 6.20 1.57
N ALA A 63 -10.17 5.25 1.79
CA ALA A 63 -8.73 5.46 1.61
C ALA A 63 -8.40 5.90 0.17
N GLY A 64 -9.02 5.26 -0.82
CA GLY A 64 -8.84 5.59 -2.23
C GLY A 64 -9.23 7.04 -2.56
N PHE A 65 -10.41 7.47 -2.14
CA PHE A 65 -10.85 8.86 -2.37
C PHE A 65 -10.06 9.88 -1.54
N PHE A 66 -9.64 9.52 -0.34
CA PHE A 66 -8.78 10.37 0.46
C PHE A 66 -7.42 10.60 -0.22
N ALA A 67 -6.77 9.53 -0.68
CA ALA A 67 -5.51 9.62 -1.41
C ALA A 67 -5.65 10.39 -2.72
N LEU A 68 -6.76 10.22 -3.43
CA LEU A 68 -7.08 11.01 -4.63
C LEU A 68 -7.14 12.51 -4.30
N GLY A 69 -7.84 12.89 -3.22
CA GLY A 69 -7.91 14.27 -2.76
C GLY A 69 -6.54 14.84 -2.39
N LEU A 70 -5.71 14.06 -1.70
CA LEU A 70 -4.32 14.42 -1.38
C LEU A 70 -3.49 14.64 -2.64
N SER A 71 -3.52 13.69 -3.58
CA SER A 71 -2.80 13.80 -4.85
C SER A 71 -3.18 15.07 -5.62
N LYS A 72 -4.48 15.36 -5.72
CA LYS A 72 -4.98 16.59 -6.34
C LYS A 72 -4.47 17.84 -5.61
N ARG A 73 -4.52 17.84 -4.28
CA ARG A 73 -4.12 18.99 -3.44
C ARG A 73 -2.63 19.26 -3.48
N LEU A 74 -1.82 18.20 -3.47
CA LEU A 74 -0.35 18.31 -3.41
C LEU A 74 0.30 18.37 -4.80
N ALA A 75 -0.46 18.09 -5.86
CA ALA A 75 0.06 17.90 -7.23
C ALA A 75 1.21 16.87 -7.30
N LYS A 76 1.12 15.83 -6.46
CA LYS A 76 2.09 14.74 -6.35
C LYS A 76 1.37 13.42 -6.14
N PRO A 77 1.93 12.28 -6.57
CA PRO A 77 1.34 10.99 -6.28
C PRO A 77 1.24 10.73 -4.77
N ALA A 78 0.10 10.23 -4.32
CA ALA A 78 -0.01 9.55 -3.02
C ALA A 78 0.06 8.03 -3.24
N ALA A 79 0.72 7.32 -2.35
CA ALA A 79 0.72 5.86 -2.36
C ALA A 79 -0.46 5.32 -1.54
N LEU A 80 -1.08 4.25 -2.04
CA LEU A 80 -2.14 3.50 -1.37
C LEU A 80 -1.64 2.09 -1.08
N ILE A 81 -1.84 1.61 0.14
CA ILE A 81 -1.52 0.24 0.53
C ILE A 81 -2.77 -0.46 1.04
N CYS A 82 -3.03 -1.67 0.56
CA CYS A 82 -4.03 -2.56 1.13
C CYS A 82 -3.56 -4.01 1.17
N THR A 83 -4.36 -4.84 1.81
CA THR A 83 -4.17 -6.29 1.84
C THR A 83 -4.73 -6.95 0.57
N SER A 84 -4.74 -8.27 0.53
CA SER A 84 -5.28 -9.09 -0.56
C SER A 84 -6.81 -9.15 -0.57
N GLY A 85 -7.36 -9.87 -1.53
CA GLY A 85 -8.78 -10.17 -1.65
C GLY A 85 -9.59 -8.98 -2.18
N SER A 86 -10.77 -8.75 -1.63
CA SER A 86 -11.67 -7.68 -2.07
C SER A 86 -11.17 -6.27 -1.77
N ALA A 87 -10.12 -6.11 -0.97
CA ALA A 87 -9.53 -4.83 -0.62
C ALA A 87 -9.17 -4.00 -1.87
N VAL A 88 -8.49 -4.61 -2.83
CA VAL A 88 -8.11 -3.96 -4.10
C VAL A 88 -9.33 -3.50 -4.91
N ALA A 89 -10.38 -4.32 -4.95
CA ALA A 89 -11.59 -4.00 -5.70
C ALA A 89 -12.32 -2.76 -5.14
N ASN A 90 -12.17 -2.48 -3.85
CA ASN A 90 -12.76 -1.31 -3.23
C ASN A 90 -12.10 0.02 -3.67
N TRP A 91 -10.91 -0.01 -4.24
CA TRP A 91 -10.27 1.17 -4.82
C TRP A 91 -10.83 1.56 -6.19
N PHE A 92 -11.56 0.66 -6.86
CA PHE A 92 -11.97 0.86 -8.25
C PHE A 92 -12.67 2.19 -8.51
N PRO A 93 -13.64 2.66 -7.69
CA PRO A 93 -14.29 3.95 -7.92
C PRO A 93 -13.31 5.14 -7.88
N ALA A 94 -12.35 5.12 -6.95
CA ALA A 94 -11.34 6.18 -6.84
C ALA A 94 -10.34 6.13 -8.01
N VAL A 95 -10.01 4.93 -8.49
CA VAL A 95 -9.11 4.73 -9.64
C VAL A 95 -9.74 5.27 -10.91
N VAL A 96 -11.04 5.00 -11.14
CA VAL A 96 -11.79 5.57 -12.28
C VAL A 96 -11.77 7.09 -12.25
N GLU A 97 -12.00 7.69 -11.09
CA GLU A 97 -11.97 9.15 -10.94
C GLU A 97 -10.54 9.71 -11.11
N ALA A 98 -9.52 8.98 -10.64
CA ALA A 98 -8.13 9.34 -10.82
C ALA A 98 -7.74 9.37 -12.31
N ASP A 99 -8.15 8.34 -13.06
CA ASP A 99 -7.93 8.23 -14.51
C ASP A 99 -8.58 9.39 -15.26
N HIS A 100 -9.90 9.60 -15.05
CA HIS A 100 -10.63 10.69 -15.69
C HIS A 100 -10.09 12.09 -15.39
N SER A 101 -9.57 12.30 -14.19
CA SER A 101 -9.01 13.59 -13.77
C SER A 101 -7.51 13.73 -14.02
N GLY A 102 -6.85 12.70 -14.58
CA GLY A 102 -5.40 12.69 -14.78
C GLY A 102 -4.60 12.81 -13.48
N THR A 103 -5.16 12.33 -12.35
CA THR A 103 -4.54 12.44 -11.04
C THR A 103 -3.72 11.18 -10.74
N PRO A 104 -2.41 11.30 -10.49
CA PRO A 104 -1.57 10.13 -10.27
C PRO A 104 -1.81 9.50 -8.90
N LEU A 105 -2.02 8.18 -8.86
CA LEU A 105 -2.05 7.35 -7.66
C LEU A 105 -1.09 6.18 -7.83
N LEU A 106 -0.38 5.81 -6.78
CA LEU A 106 0.42 4.59 -6.73
C LEU A 106 -0.27 3.56 -5.86
N LEU A 107 -0.66 2.43 -6.44
CA LEU A 107 -1.41 1.37 -5.78
C LEU A 107 -0.50 0.19 -5.45
N LEU A 108 -0.37 -0.15 -4.19
CA LEU A 108 0.45 -1.24 -3.67
C LEU A 108 -0.45 -2.22 -2.92
N SER A 109 -0.80 -3.32 -3.55
CA SER A 109 -1.57 -4.39 -2.92
C SER A 109 -0.69 -5.56 -2.52
N ALA A 110 -0.88 -6.06 -1.30
CA ALA A 110 -0.29 -7.32 -0.90
C ALA A 110 -1.12 -8.49 -1.46
N ASP A 111 -0.46 -9.61 -1.73
CA ASP A 111 -1.14 -10.80 -2.21
C ASP A 111 -0.91 -12.00 -1.27
N ARG A 112 -1.65 -13.07 -1.52
CA ARG A 112 -1.50 -14.35 -0.85
C ARG A 112 -0.28 -15.09 -1.40
N PRO A 113 0.41 -15.89 -0.58
CA PRO A 113 1.44 -16.78 -1.10
C PRO A 113 0.81 -17.82 -2.05
N PRO A 114 1.59 -18.39 -2.99
CA PRO A 114 1.05 -19.26 -4.04
C PRO A 114 0.19 -20.42 -3.53
N GLU A 115 0.55 -21.01 -2.39
CA GLU A 115 -0.16 -22.13 -1.77
C GLU A 115 -1.52 -21.76 -1.16
N LEU A 116 -1.82 -20.47 -1.04
CA LEU A 116 -3.09 -19.96 -0.52
C LEU A 116 -3.91 -19.19 -1.57
N GLN A 117 -3.50 -19.21 -2.83
CA GLN A 117 -4.31 -18.69 -3.92
C GLN A 117 -5.53 -19.58 -4.13
N ASP A 118 -6.67 -18.97 -4.44
CA ASP A 118 -7.97 -19.63 -4.61
C ASP A 118 -8.53 -20.36 -3.36
N CYS A 119 -7.99 -20.06 -2.20
CA CYS A 119 -8.46 -20.58 -0.92
C CYS A 119 -9.36 -19.57 -0.20
N GLY A 120 -10.54 -19.30 -0.70
CA GLY A 120 -11.59 -18.57 0.01
C GLY A 120 -11.24 -17.17 0.55
#